data_46675a2770c637b40863a6e8e0a8a3b2
#
_entry.id   46675a2770c637b40863a6e8e0a8a3b2
#
_cell.length_a   1.000
_cell.length_b   1.000
_cell.length_c   1.000
_cell.angle_alpha   90.00
_cell.angle_beta   90.00
_cell.angle_gamma   90.00
#
_symmetry.space_group_name_H-M   'P 1'
#
loop_
_entity.id
_entity.type
_entity.pdbx_description
1 polymer ?
#
loop_
_entity_poly.entity_id
_entity_poly.type
_entity_poly.pdbx_seq_one_letter_code
_entity_poly.pdbx_strand_id
1 'polypeptide(L)'
;MDWREKYADKIVSAQEAISHVRSGDTIHSTMFSSLPYALFDELGAQKNRLEDVNLFLGFGGGLYRPLAKACNGHVNVNSLFLGPAERTFMYKMGSHVNMQILQLSRTFDDRSRVHPGDVIMMAATPPDEDGMMSFGLTPIDTALCEKARCVILQVNENVPFVRGVDNMVNIKDVTCVIDKTQELCVMPASEPSELDNKIADIIAERIPDGACIQFGIGGLGIAMGYRCKDKRHLGIHTELFVESMADLMECGAVDNSMKSIDKGISTFGFAMGSERLNRFLDHNPLCESRRFMYSNDPYIIAKNDNVISVNSAMQVDITGQVAAEGIGFKQYSGIGGQLDYVRGSQLSKGGHSFIALESTRKEKDGTLKSKIVISHPAGTPITTPRAEVEYIVTEYGVADLKYETLDVRAKRLIAIAHPDFREELTAEAKKLGLLV
;
A
#
# COMPACT_ATOMS: atom_id res chain seq x y z
N MET A 1 27.84 23.33 -11.32
CA MET A 1 28.71 22.75 -10.26
C MET A 1 28.07 21.40 -9.90
N ASP A 2 28.88 20.35 -9.90
CA ASP A 2 28.36 19.03 -9.46
C ASP A 2 27.85 19.16 -8.02
N TRP A 3 26.74 18.52 -7.72
CA TRP A 3 26.15 18.51 -6.37
C TRP A 3 27.15 17.96 -5.34
N ARG A 4 28.00 17.03 -5.74
CA ARG A 4 29.04 16.42 -4.90
C ARG A 4 30.10 17.46 -4.45
N GLU A 5 30.40 18.40 -5.31
CA GLU A 5 31.30 19.51 -4.96
C GLU A 5 30.57 20.55 -4.08
N LYS A 6 29.31 20.86 -4.46
CA LYS A 6 28.51 21.89 -3.78
C LYS A 6 28.16 21.51 -2.32
N TYR A 7 27.98 20.23 -2.05
CA TYR A 7 27.54 19.69 -0.75
C TYR A 7 28.53 18.65 -0.19
N ALA A 8 29.82 18.81 -0.46
CA ALA A 8 30.86 17.87 -0.02
C ALA A 8 30.90 17.65 1.49
N ASP A 9 30.47 18.64 2.29
CA ASP A 9 30.37 18.57 3.74
C ASP A 9 29.21 17.68 4.24
N LYS A 10 28.26 17.35 3.39
CA LYS A 10 27.14 16.43 3.69
C LYS A 10 27.45 14.99 3.30
N ILE A 11 28.42 14.77 2.41
CA ILE A 11 28.73 13.43 1.88
C ILE A 11 29.70 12.72 2.82
N VAL A 12 29.28 11.59 3.35
CA VAL A 12 30.08 10.79 4.28
C VAL A 12 30.14 9.34 3.82
N SER A 13 31.02 8.55 4.45
CA SER A 13 31.01 7.09 4.28
C SER A 13 29.77 6.44 4.94
N ALA A 14 29.36 5.26 4.47
CA ALA A 14 28.28 4.51 5.12
C ALA A 14 28.63 4.21 6.59
N GLN A 15 29.89 3.92 6.89
CA GLN A 15 30.38 3.70 8.26
C GLN A 15 30.15 4.91 9.15
N GLU A 16 30.47 6.10 8.67
CA GLU A 16 30.26 7.35 9.41
C GLU A 16 28.77 7.66 9.55
N ALA A 17 27.97 7.51 8.48
CA ALA A 17 26.53 7.72 8.51
C ALA A 17 25.86 6.86 9.59
N ILE A 18 26.20 5.56 9.65
CA ILE A 18 25.62 4.64 10.64
C ILE A 18 26.15 4.90 12.05
N SER A 19 27.30 5.57 12.21
CA SER A 19 27.81 5.93 13.56
C SER A 19 26.85 6.88 14.32
N HIS A 20 25.97 7.58 13.63
CA HIS A 20 24.92 8.41 14.23
C HIS A 20 23.78 7.61 14.88
N VAL A 21 23.62 6.34 14.54
CA VAL A 21 22.64 5.43 15.15
C VAL A 21 23.15 4.99 16.53
N ARG A 22 22.27 5.04 17.53
CA ARG A 22 22.55 4.72 18.94
C ARG A 22 21.70 3.55 19.41
N SER A 23 22.14 2.86 20.45
CA SER A 23 21.31 1.86 21.13
C SER A 23 20.01 2.49 21.64
N GLY A 24 18.92 1.77 21.50
CA GLY A 24 17.58 2.22 21.84
C GLY A 24 16.90 3.12 20.78
N ASP A 25 17.59 3.48 19.70
CA ASP A 25 17.00 4.32 18.65
C ASP A 25 15.88 3.58 17.92
N THR A 26 14.89 4.36 17.51
CA THR A 26 13.89 3.95 16.52
C THR A 26 14.23 4.54 15.17
N ILE A 27 14.48 3.67 14.20
CA ILE A 27 14.74 4.03 12.80
C ILE A 27 13.46 3.87 12.00
N HIS A 28 13.04 4.91 11.30
CA HIS A 28 11.99 4.82 10.31
C HIS A 28 12.59 4.84 8.91
N SER A 29 12.18 3.86 8.14
CA SER A 29 12.45 3.77 6.72
C SER A 29 11.11 3.66 5.98
N THR A 30 11.18 3.61 4.68
CA THR A 30 10.02 3.49 3.80
C THR A 30 9.84 2.04 3.33
N MET A 31 9.45 1.83 2.09
CA MET A 31 9.23 0.52 1.53
C MET A 31 9.78 0.42 0.11
N PHE A 32 9.94 -0.78 -0.36
CA PHE A 32 10.20 -1.18 -1.74
C PHE A 32 11.41 -0.49 -2.36
N SER A 33 11.22 0.34 -3.41
CA SER A 33 12.32 0.91 -4.20
C SER A 33 13.13 2.00 -3.49
N SER A 34 12.54 2.66 -2.48
CA SER A 34 13.22 3.72 -1.73
C SER A 34 13.94 3.24 -0.46
N LEU A 35 14.09 1.91 -0.28
CA LEU A 35 14.87 1.34 0.81
C LEU A 35 16.36 1.53 0.59
N PRO A 36 17.11 2.01 1.59
CA PRO A 36 18.54 2.32 1.49
C PRO A 36 19.40 1.10 1.82
N TYR A 37 19.49 0.14 0.91
CA TYR A 37 20.13 -1.15 1.18
C TYR A 37 21.60 -1.05 1.60
N ALA A 38 22.37 -0.10 1.06
CA ALA A 38 23.76 0.09 1.46
C ALA A 38 23.89 0.55 2.93
N LEU A 39 22.94 1.38 3.40
CA LEU A 39 22.86 1.75 4.81
C LEU A 39 22.43 0.57 5.69
N PHE A 40 21.53 -0.28 5.20
CA PHE A 40 21.12 -1.49 5.93
C PHE A 40 22.25 -2.51 6.04
N ASP A 41 23.07 -2.68 5.01
CA ASP A 41 24.24 -3.55 5.05
C ASP A 41 25.24 -3.05 6.09
N GLU A 42 25.49 -1.75 6.13
CA GLU A 42 26.39 -1.16 7.11
C GLU A 42 25.80 -1.18 8.53
N LEU A 43 24.50 -0.97 8.69
CA LEU A 43 23.82 -1.14 9.99
C LEU A 43 24.02 -2.57 10.53
N GLY A 44 23.90 -3.56 9.65
CA GLY A 44 24.18 -4.95 9.97
C GLY A 44 25.64 -5.21 10.33
N ALA A 45 26.60 -4.57 9.66
CA ALA A 45 28.02 -4.66 9.95
C ALA A 45 28.38 -4.09 11.34
N GLN A 46 27.71 -3.02 11.75
CA GLN A 46 27.93 -2.34 13.03
C GLN A 46 27.06 -2.87 14.21
N LYS A 47 26.32 -3.95 14.02
CA LYS A 47 25.36 -4.47 15.01
C LYS A 47 25.92 -4.65 16.41
N ASN A 48 27.18 -5.08 16.55
CA ASN A 48 27.81 -5.43 17.84
C ASN A 48 27.96 -4.22 18.80
N ARG A 49 27.84 -2.98 18.30
CA ARG A 49 27.84 -1.77 19.13
C ARG A 49 26.44 -1.29 19.49
N LEU A 50 25.41 -1.93 18.94
CA LEU A 50 24.03 -1.53 19.05
C LEU A 50 23.23 -2.54 19.87
N GLU A 51 22.33 -2.04 20.71
CA GLU A 51 21.39 -2.83 21.48
C GLU A 51 20.02 -2.16 21.38
N ASP A 52 18.97 -2.99 21.24
CA ASP A 52 17.56 -2.58 21.23
C ASP A 52 17.21 -1.48 20.20
N VAL A 53 17.84 -1.49 19.04
CA VAL A 53 17.45 -0.63 17.92
C VAL A 53 16.22 -1.20 17.25
N ASN A 54 15.21 -0.37 16.98
CA ASN A 54 13.99 -0.79 16.32
C ASN A 54 13.91 -0.16 14.92
N LEU A 55 13.99 -0.98 13.86
CA LEU A 55 13.85 -0.55 12.48
C LEU A 55 12.41 -0.83 12.01
N PHE A 56 11.67 0.24 11.70
CA PHE A 56 10.35 0.17 11.09
C PHE A 56 10.45 0.43 9.58
N LEU A 57 9.86 -0.47 8.79
CA LEU A 57 9.78 -0.35 7.35
C LEU A 57 8.50 -1.01 6.82
N GLY A 58 8.14 -0.72 5.57
CA GLY A 58 7.18 -1.52 4.83
C GLY A 58 7.82 -2.83 4.34
N PHE A 59 7.35 -3.36 3.23
CA PHE A 59 7.98 -4.54 2.61
C PHE A 59 9.04 -4.14 1.58
N GLY A 60 10.07 -4.98 1.41
CA GLY A 60 11.21 -4.66 0.54
C GLY A 60 11.62 -5.78 -0.42
N GLY A 61 10.71 -6.72 -0.74
CA GLY A 61 11.04 -7.85 -1.60
C GLY A 61 12.10 -8.79 -1.01
N GLY A 62 12.35 -8.69 0.30
CA GLY A 62 13.31 -9.54 1.04
C GLY A 62 14.77 -9.14 0.92
N LEU A 63 15.10 -8.04 0.27
CA LEU A 63 16.48 -7.57 0.09
C LEU A 63 17.17 -7.21 1.41
N TYR A 64 16.42 -6.84 2.46
CA TYR A 64 16.94 -6.62 3.81
C TYR A 64 16.99 -7.89 4.68
N ARG A 65 16.73 -9.06 4.11
CA ARG A 65 16.79 -10.34 4.83
C ARG A 65 18.13 -10.60 5.51
N PRO A 66 19.31 -10.24 4.94
CA PRO A 66 20.57 -10.37 5.65
C PRO A 66 20.61 -9.58 6.94
N LEU A 67 20.14 -8.34 6.96
CA LEU A 67 20.02 -7.52 8.17
C LEU A 67 19.12 -8.19 9.21
N ALA A 68 17.92 -8.59 8.83
CA ALA A 68 16.97 -9.24 9.74
C ALA A 68 17.52 -10.53 10.35
N LYS A 69 18.32 -11.31 9.60
CA LYS A 69 18.94 -12.54 10.08
C LYS A 69 20.13 -12.30 11.01
N ALA A 70 20.93 -11.30 10.71
CA ALA A 70 22.22 -11.10 11.38
C ALA A 70 22.09 -10.33 12.69
N CYS A 71 21.00 -9.58 12.88
CA CYS A 71 20.94 -8.54 13.90
C CYS A 71 19.92 -8.80 15.01
N ASN A 72 19.38 -10.01 15.09
CA ASN A 72 18.41 -10.36 16.14
C ASN A 72 18.94 -10.03 17.55
N GLY A 73 18.18 -9.22 18.30
CA GLY A 73 18.57 -8.70 19.61
C GLY A 73 19.40 -7.41 19.58
N HIS A 74 20.00 -7.05 18.46
CA HIS A 74 20.70 -5.80 18.26
C HIS A 74 19.85 -4.78 17.50
N VAL A 75 19.31 -5.22 16.35
CA VAL A 75 18.37 -4.44 15.52
C VAL A 75 17.14 -5.29 15.26
N ASN A 76 16.02 -4.87 15.81
CA ASN A 76 14.72 -5.52 15.65
C ASN A 76 14.03 -4.94 14.42
N VAL A 77 13.80 -5.78 13.41
CA VAL A 77 13.13 -5.37 12.17
C VAL A 77 11.62 -5.55 12.32
N ASN A 78 10.88 -4.45 12.18
CA ASN A 78 9.42 -4.40 12.27
C ASN A 78 8.84 -4.04 10.91
N SER A 79 8.02 -4.91 10.34
CA SER A 79 7.37 -4.68 9.05
C SER A 79 5.93 -4.22 9.22
N LEU A 80 5.55 -3.18 8.50
CA LEU A 80 4.18 -2.66 8.47
C LEU A 80 3.30 -3.42 7.47
N PHE A 81 3.93 -4.17 6.56
CA PHE A 81 3.24 -4.97 5.55
C PHE A 81 4.10 -6.18 5.15
N LEU A 82 3.50 -7.37 5.06
CA LEU A 82 4.22 -8.59 4.69
C LEU A 82 4.03 -8.89 3.20
N GLY A 83 5.09 -8.72 2.43
CA GLY A 83 5.17 -9.23 1.06
C GLY A 83 5.47 -10.74 1.00
N PRO A 84 5.53 -11.34 -0.21
CA PRO A 84 5.84 -12.77 -0.37
C PRO A 84 7.16 -13.19 0.27
N ALA A 85 8.19 -12.36 0.16
CA ALA A 85 9.50 -12.66 0.73
C ALA A 85 9.49 -12.54 2.26
N GLU A 86 8.90 -11.48 2.80
CA GLU A 86 8.80 -11.24 4.24
C GLU A 86 8.08 -12.37 4.96
N ARG A 87 7.02 -12.91 4.40
CA ARG A 87 6.30 -14.07 4.96
C ARG A 87 7.18 -15.30 5.19
N THR A 88 8.32 -15.42 4.49
CA THR A 88 9.22 -16.56 4.64
C THR A 88 10.14 -16.45 5.85
N PHE A 89 10.39 -15.24 6.35
CA PHE A 89 11.36 -15.03 7.44
C PHE A 89 10.85 -14.18 8.62
N MET A 90 9.91 -13.27 8.43
CA MET A 90 9.45 -12.36 9.50
C MET A 90 8.82 -13.11 10.68
N TYR A 91 8.07 -14.19 10.43
CA TYR A 91 7.52 -15.03 11.50
C TYR A 91 8.54 -15.67 12.41
N LYS A 92 9.80 -15.76 11.96
CA LYS A 92 10.87 -16.41 12.70
C LYS A 92 11.83 -15.43 13.35
N MET A 93 11.90 -14.19 12.86
CA MET A 93 13.02 -13.31 13.15
C MET A 93 12.65 -11.85 13.35
N GLY A 94 11.45 -11.45 13.00
CA GLY A 94 10.99 -10.08 13.11
C GLY A 94 9.56 -10.01 13.57
N SER A 95 9.13 -8.81 13.91
CA SER A 95 7.76 -8.52 14.29
C SER A 95 7.00 -7.95 13.11
N HIS A 96 5.70 -8.16 13.13
CA HIS A 96 4.76 -7.50 12.24
C HIS A 96 3.93 -6.53 13.07
N VAL A 97 3.90 -5.27 12.64
CA VAL A 97 3.07 -4.24 13.26
C VAL A 97 1.86 -4.02 12.38
N ASN A 98 0.68 -4.32 12.93
CA ASN A 98 -0.57 -4.15 12.23
C ASN A 98 -1.17 -2.77 12.54
N MET A 99 -1.06 -1.82 11.62
CA MET A 99 -1.72 -0.52 11.75
C MET A 99 -2.24 -0.05 10.40
N GLN A 100 -3.30 0.76 10.42
CA GLN A 100 -3.79 1.43 9.23
C GLN A 100 -2.73 2.35 8.66
N ILE A 101 -2.67 2.46 7.33
CA ILE A 101 -1.72 3.34 6.64
C ILE A 101 -1.89 4.80 7.10
N LEU A 102 -3.12 5.27 7.27
CA LEU A 102 -3.39 6.60 7.81
C LEU A 102 -2.77 6.81 9.21
N GLN A 103 -2.82 5.78 10.07
CA GLN A 103 -2.27 5.87 11.43
C GLN A 103 -0.75 5.90 11.44
N LEU A 104 -0.09 5.42 10.40
CA LEU A 104 1.37 5.45 10.30
C LEU A 104 1.91 6.87 10.49
N SER A 105 1.40 7.85 9.76
CA SER A 105 1.83 9.24 9.91
C SER A 105 1.45 9.86 11.26
N ARG A 106 0.28 9.50 11.81
CA ARG A 106 -0.15 9.99 13.14
C ARG A 106 0.70 9.45 14.28
N THR A 107 1.21 8.23 14.15
CA THR A 107 2.10 7.62 15.12
C THR A 107 3.33 8.49 15.41
N PHE A 108 3.79 9.20 14.41
CA PHE A 108 4.96 10.06 14.52
C PHE A 108 4.66 11.43 15.15
N ASP A 109 3.40 11.84 15.14
CA ASP A 109 2.99 13.09 15.81
C ASP A 109 2.84 12.91 17.32
N ASP A 110 2.45 11.71 17.78
CA ASP A 110 2.29 11.40 19.21
C ASP A 110 3.48 10.61 19.77
N ARG A 111 4.58 11.33 19.99
CA ARG A 111 5.82 10.77 20.56
C ARG A 111 5.64 10.12 21.94
N SER A 112 4.51 10.35 22.60
CA SER A 112 4.26 9.80 23.94
C SER A 112 3.79 8.36 23.93
N ARG A 113 3.32 7.84 22.80
CA ARG A 113 2.61 6.56 22.74
C ARG A 113 3.25 5.49 21.90
N VAL A 114 4.04 5.86 20.92
CA VAL A 114 4.66 4.90 19.99
C VAL A 114 6.09 5.36 19.72
N HIS A 115 6.94 4.48 19.27
CA HIS A 115 8.34 4.68 18.94
C HIS A 115 8.56 5.99 18.17
N PRO A 116 8.99 7.09 18.83
CA PRO A 116 9.30 8.32 18.12
C PRO A 116 10.47 8.05 17.18
N GLY A 117 10.38 8.49 15.93
CA GLY A 117 11.48 8.34 14.99
C GLY A 117 12.70 9.15 15.46
N ASP A 118 13.72 8.44 15.94
CA ASP A 118 15.01 9.08 16.27
C ASP A 118 15.82 9.30 15.01
N VAL A 119 15.71 8.36 14.06
CA VAL A 119 16.48 8.34 12.83
C VAL A 119 15.53 8.09 11.64
N ILE A 120 15.65 8.90 10.61
CA ILE A 120 15.08 8.64 9.30
C ILE A 120 16.19 8.11 8.40
N MET A 121 15.93 6.98 7.73
CA MET A 121 16.92 6.31 6.88
C MET A 121 16.26 5.86 5.57
N MET A 122 16.57 6.55 4.45
CA MET A 122 15.91 6.34 3.17
C MET A 122 16.87 6.51 1.99
N ALA A 123 16.46 6.00 0.82
CA ALA A 123 17.04 6.43 -0.44
C ALA A 123 16.34 7.69 -0.98
N ALA A 124 17.07 8.51 -1.70
CA ALA A 124 16.58 9.72 -2.35
C ALA A 124 17.31 9.97 -3.66
N THR A 125 16.73 10.83 -4.51
CA THR A 125 17.42 11.31 -5.72
C THR A 125 18.67 12.13 -5.37
N PRO A 126 19.61 12.33 -6.30
CA PRO A 126 20.56 13.44 -6.17
C PRO A 126 19.81 14.77 -5.95
N PRO A 127 20.41 15.73 -5.23
CA PRO A 127 19.82 17.06 -5.08
C PRO A 127 19.82 17.80 -6.41
N ASP A 128 18.74 18.52 -6.68
CA ASP A 128 18.64 19.44 -7.82
C ASP A 128 19.46 20.74 -7.60
N GLU A 129 19.29 21.72 -8.50
CA GLU A 129 20.02 23.00 -8.43
C GLU A 129 19.73 23.79 -7.15
N ASP A 130 18.55 23.64 -6.60
CA ASP A 130 18.08 24.25 -5.34
C ASP A 130 18.41 23.41 -4.09
N GLY A 131 18.95 22.22 -4.29
CA GLY A 131 19.31 21.27 -3.25
C GLY A 131 18.16 20.38 -2.82
N MET A 132 17.06 20.35 -3.58
CA MET A 132 15.90 19.50 -3.29
C MET A 132 16.14 18.06 -3.76
N MET A 133 15.81 17.11 -2.91
CA MET A 133 15.90 15.67 -3.14
C MET A 133 14.52 15.08 -3.05
N SER A 134 14.15 14.22 -3.98
CA SER A 134 12.90 13.47 -3.94
C SER A 134 13.12 12.10 -3.30
N PHE A 135 12.18 11.65 -2.47
CA PHE A 135 12.15 10.27 -1.95
C PHE A 135 11.62 9.26 -3.00
N GLY A 136 11.33 9.74 -4.20
CA GLY A 136 10.91 8.90 -5.33
C GLY A 136 9.52 8.32 -5.16
N LEU A 137 9.42 7.00 -5.37
CA LEU A 137 8.16 6.28 -5.49
C LEU A 137 7.45 6.02 -4.15
N THR A 138 8.17 6.05 -3.05
CA THR A 138 7.64 5.68 -1.73
C THR A 138 8.07 6.69 -0.68
N PRO A 139 7.35 7.82 -0.60
CA PRO A 139 7.68 8.88 0.33
C PRO A 139 7.49 8.46 1.77
N ILE A 140 8.13 9.19 2.64
CA ILE A 140 7.78 9.28 4.04
C ILE A 140 7.19 10.68 4.27
N ASP A 141 6.40 10.84 5.32
CA ASP A 141 5.97 12.19 5.71
C ASP A 141 7.19 13.07 6.03
N THR A 142 7.45 14.10 5.22
CA THR A 142 8.62 14.97 5.38
C THR A 142 8.65 15.71 6.71
N ALA A 143 7.48 15.91 7.35
CA ALA A 143 7.41 16.41 8.71
C ALA A 143 8.13 15.52 9.74
N LEU A 144 8.37 14.25 9.40
CA LEU A 144 9.18 13.37 10.24
C LEU A 144 10.67 13.73 10.18
N CYS A 145 11.15 14.16 9.02
CA CYS A 145 12.53 14.60 8.86
C CYS A 145 12.82 15.82 9.78
N GLU A 146 11.86 16.72 9.92
CA GLU A 146 11.98 17.89 10.81
C GLU A 146 12.01 17.50 12.30
N LYS A 147 11.32 16.42 12.66
CA LYS A 147 11.19 15.96 14.05
C LYS A 147 12.27 14.96 14.46
N ALA A 148 12.89 14.30 13.51
CA ALA A 148 13.93 13.32 13.78
C ALA A 148 15.20 13.98 14.31
N ARG A 149 15.90 13.26 15.20
CA ARG A 149 17.22 13.68 15.66
C ARG A 149 18.26 13.59 14.55
N CYS A 150 18.09 12.66 13.62
CA CYS A 150 19.05 12.35 12.58
C CYS A 150 18.32 11.91 11.30
N VAL A 151 18.68 12.52 10.17
CA VAL A 151 18.20 12.12 8.83
C VAL A 151 19.41 11.70 8.01
N ILE A 152 19.44 10.44 7.64
CA ILE A 152 20.52 9.81 6.88
C ILE A 152 19.94 9.34 5.54
N LEU A 153 20.46 9.83 4.42
CA LEU A 153 19.95 9.44 3.12
C LEU A 153 21.01 8.74 2.27
N GLN A 154 20.57 7.73 1.53
CA GLN A 154 21.36 7.15 0.45
C GLN A 154 20.98 7.81 -0.86
N VAL A 155 21.87 8.61 -1.43
CA VAL A 155 21.69 9.16 -2.78
C VAL A 155 21.80 8.04 -3.79
N ASN A 156 20.74 7.86 -4.57
CA ASN A 156 20.67 6.82 -5.60
C ASN A 156 20.15 7.42 -6.91
N GLU A 157 21.00 7.49 -7.93
CA GLU A 157 20.69 8.07 -9.24
C GLU A 157 19.56 7.32 -9.98
N ASN A 158 19.25 6.09 -9.59
CA ASN A 158 18.17 5.31 -10.19
C ASN A 158 16.79 5.64 -9.59
N VAL A 159 16.71 6.38 -8.47
CA VAL A 159 15.44 6.81 -7.89
C VAL A 159 14.81 7.87 -8.81
N PRO A 160 13.57 7.66 -9.31
CA PRO A 160 12.92 8.67 -10.14
C PRO A 160 12.56 9.90 -9.31
N PHE A 161 12.69 11.08 -9.91
CA PHE A 161 12.27 12.32 -9.28
C PHE A 161 10.75 12.47 -9.35
N VAL A 162 10.06 12.08 -8.31
CA VAL A 162 8.61 12.22 -8.19
C VAL A 162 8.28 13.46 -7.38
N ARG A 163 7.43 14.32 -7.92
CA ARG A 163 7.01 15.56 -7.28
C ARG A 163 6.04 15.29 -6.12
N GLY A 164 5.95 16.26 -5.22
CA GLY A 164 4.99 16.27 -4.13
C GLY A 164 5.48 17.14 -2.98
N VAL A 165 4.58 17.92 -2.39
CA VAL A 165 4.94 18.80 -1.25
C VAL A 165 5.44 18.01 -0.03
N ASP A 166 5.02 16.76 0.09
CA ASP A 166 5.37 15.87 1.19
C ASP A 166 6.42 14.81 0.78
N ASN A 167 7.02 14.93 -0.41
CA ASN A 167 7.93 13.92 -0.97
C ASN A 167 9.34 14.45 -1.23
N MET A 168 9.66 15.61 -0.69
CA MET A 168 10.93 16.27 -0.95
C MET A 168 11.57 16.81 0.31
N VAL A 169 12.89 16.79 0.37
CA VAL A 169 13.69 17.36 1.46
C VAL A 169 14.88 18.12 0.86
N ASN A 170 15.30 19.22 1.50
CA ASN A 170 16.52 19.91 1.09
C ASN A 170 17.74 19.23 1.71
N ILE A 171 18.79 19.00 0.94
CA ILE A 171 20.03 18.39 1.43
C ILE A 171 20.65 19.13 2.62
N LYS A 172 20.38 20.43 2.76
CA LYS A 172 20.85 21.23 3.91
C LYS A 172 20.18 20.81 5.23
N ASP A 173 18.95 20.27 5.14
CA ASP A 173 18.14 19.90 6.30
C ASP A 173 18.37 18.44 6.74
N VAL A 174 19.19 17.67 6.00
CA VAL A 174 19.57 16.32 6.40
C VAL A 174 20.88 16.31 7.18
N THR A 175 21.07 15.31 8.03
CA THR A 175 22.30 15.16 8.81
C THR A 175 23.47 14.84 7.90
N CYS A 176 23.34 13.82 7.07
CA CYS A 176 24.34 13.41 6.08
C CYS A 176 23.73 12.57 4.98
N VAL A 177 24.48 12.40 3.90
CA VAL A 177 24.15 11.53 2.78
C VAL A 177 25.33 10.60 2.47
N ILE A 178 25.03 9.40 1.97
CA ILE A 178 26.01 8.57 1.28
C ILE A 178 25.75 8.61 -0.22
N ASP A 179 26.79 8.73 -1.02
CA ASP A 179 26.70 8.68 -2.48
C ASP A 179 26.84 7.22 -2.95
N LYS A 180 25.70 6.53 -3.10
CA LYS A 180 25.70 5.12 -3.46
C LYS A 180 24.49 4.76 -4.32
N THR A 181 24.72 4.69 -5.63
CA THR A 181 23.73 4.17 -6.59
C THR A 181 23.58 2.66 -6.46
N GLN A 182 22.35 2.20 -6.55
CA GLN A 182 21.96 0.78 -6.52
C GLN A 182 20.76 0.54 -7.45
N GLU A 183 20.56 -0.70 -7.87
CA GLU A 183 19.36 -1.10 -8.61
C GLU A 183 18.13 -0.97 -7.73
N LEU A 184 17.02 -0.52 -8.34
CA LEU A 184 15.73 -0.44 -7.66
C LEU A 184 15.03 -1.80 -7.65
N CYS A 185 14.32 -2.09 -6.58
CA CYS A 185 13.39 -3.19 -6.58
C CYS A 185 12.21 -2.84 -7.49
N VAL A 186 11.91 -3.69 -8.46
CA VAL A 186 10.79 -3.53 -9.40
C VAL A 186 9.83 -4.70 -9.27
N MET A 187 8.55 -4.45 -9.53
CA MET A 187 7.55 -5.51 -9.68
C MET A 187 7.34 -5.79 -11.17
N PRO A 188 7.54 -7.03 -11.61
CA PRO A 188 7.20 -7.38 -12.98
C PRO A 188 5.70 -7.23 -13.21
N ALA A 189 5.34 -6.78 -14.41
CA ALA A 189 3.95 -6.83 -14.85
C ALA A 189 3.45 -8.28 -14.84
N SER A 190 2.23 -8.49 -14.38
CA SER A 190 1.56 -9.78 -14.44
C SER A 190 0.32 -9.68 -15.33
N GLU A 191 0.01 -10.74 -16.05
CA GLU A 191 -1.24 -10.77 -16.81
C GLU A 191 -2.42 -11.11 -15.88
N PRO A 192 -3.58 -10.45 -16.04
CA PRO A 192 -4.77 -10.77 -15.28
C PRO A 192 -5.30 -12.17 -15.65
N SER A 193 -5.78 -12.89 -14.65
CA SER A 193 -6.47 -14.18 -14.87
C SER A 193 -7.81 -14.00 -15.59
N GLU A 194 -8.40 -15.10 -16.08
CA GLU A 194 -9.77 -15.06 -16.63
C GLU A 194 -10.80 -14.60 -15.57
N LEU A 195 -10.59 -14.97 -14.31
CA LEU A 195 -11.48 -14.55 -13.21
C LEU A 195 -11.31 -13.08 -12.89
N ASP A 196 -10.08 -12.56 -12.87
CA ASP A 196 -9.83 -11.12 -12.72
C ASP A 196 -10.56 -10.33 -13.80
N ASN A 197 -10.49 -10.80 -15.05
CA ASN A 197 -11.16 -10.17 -16.18
C ASN A 197 -12.70 -10.17 -16.02
N LYS A 198 -13.31 -11.30 -15.62
CA LYS A 198 -14.76 -11.38 -15.38
C LYS A 198 -15.21 -10.45 -14.25
N ILE A 199 -14.46 -10.40 -13.16
CA ILE A 199 -14.75 -9.51 -12.04
C ILE A 199 -14.62 -8.04 -12.49
N ALA A 200 -13.58 -7.72 -13.25
CA ALA A 200 -13.36 -6.37 -13.76
C ALA A 200 -14.47 -5.93 -14.73
N ASP A 201 -14.99 -6.82 -15.59
CA ASP A 201 -16.13 -6.53 -16.46
C ASP A 201 -17.35 -6.08 -15.64
N ILE A 202 -17.67 -6.83 -14.57
CA ILE A 202 -18.81 -6.55 -13.69
C ILE A 202 -18.67 -5.19 -12.98
N ILE A 203 -17.46 -4.86 -12.51
CA ILE A 203 -17.20 -3.60 -11.80
C ILE A 203 -17.20 -2.41 -12.76
N ALA A 204 -16.55 -2.56 -13.93
CA ALA A 204 -16.39 -1.49 -14.91
C ALA A 204 -17.71 -0.92 -15.45
N GLU A 205 -18.77 -1.74 -15.51
CA GLU A 205 -20.13 -1.29 -15.85
C GLU A 205 -20.67 -0.22 -14.89
N ARG A 206 -20.14 -0.16 -13.66
CA ARG A 206 -20.56 0.73 -12.58
C ARG A 206 -19.64 1.93 -12.37
N ILE A 207 -18.60 2.06 -13.19
CA ILE A 207 -17.69 3.21 -13.17
C ILE A 207 -18.18 4.25 -14.18
N PRO A 208 -18.66 5.41 -13.77
CA PRO A 208 -19.05 6.46 -14.70
C PRO A 208 -17.83 7.20 -15.28
N ASP A 209 -18.03 7.90 -16.39
CA ASP A 209 -17.07 8.91 -16.84
C ASP A 209 -16.91 9.99 -15.74
N GLY A 210 -15.72 10.54 -15.62
CA GLY A 210 -15.39 11.51 -14.57
C GLY A 210 -15.19 10.93 -13.16
N ALA A 211 -15.23 9.59 -12.99
CA ALA A 211 -14.95 8.96 -11.72
C ALA A 211 -13.51 9.21 -11.24
N CYS A 212 -13.34 9.37 -9.93
CA CYS A 212 -12.03 9.40 -9.29
C CYS A 212 -11.71 7.98 -8.78
N ILE A 213 -10.68 7.34 -9.34
CA ILE A 213 -10.43 5.90 -9.16
C ILE A 213 -9.30 5.60 -8.19
N GLN A 214 -9.47 4.50 -7.46
CA GLN A 214 -8.44 3.79 -6.69
C GLN A 214 -8.57 2.29 -6.98
N PHE A 215 -7.50 1.66 -7.42
CA PHE A 215 -7.42 0.21 -7.63
C PHE A 215 -6.27 -0.38 -6.80
N GLY A 216 -6.46 -1.63 -6.35
CA GLY A 216 -5.41 -2.39 -5.68
C GLY A 216 -4.36 -2.94 -6.65
N ILE A 217 -3.35 -3.60 -6.10
CA ILE A 217 -2.31 -4.32 -6.87
C ILE A 217 -2.83 -5.68 -7.36
N GLY A 218 -2.09 -6.27 -8.32
CA GLY A 218 -2.34 -7.62 -8.83
C GLY A 218 -3.21 -7.66 -10.07
N GLY A 219 -3.61 -8.86 -10.46
CA GLY A 219 -4.33 -9.12 -11.72
C GLY A 219 -5.62 -8.31 -11.86
N LEU A 220 -6.41 -8.21 -10.79
CA LEU A 220 -7.64 -7.41 -10.81
C LEU A 220 -7.36 -5.92 -11.07
N GLY A 221 -6.36 -5.32 -10.43
CA GLY A 221 -6.01 -3.90 -10.66
C GLY A 221 -5.60 -3.63 -12.11
N ILE A 222 -4.89 -4.58 -12.74
CA ILE A 222 -4.51 -4.52 -14.15
C ILE A 222 -5.75 -4.68 -15.04
N ALA A 223 -6.61 -5.67 -14.75
CA ALA A 223 -7.84 -5.89 -15.49
C ALA A 223 -8.77 -4.66 -15.44
N MET A 224 -8.87 -4.01 -14.26
CA MET A 224 -9.63 -2.76 -14.12
C MET A 224 -9.07 -1.66 -15.01
N GLY A 225 -7.75 -1.49 -15.09
CA GLY A 225 -7.13 -0.54 -16.00
C GLY A 225 -7.52 -0.81 -17.45
N TYR A 226 -7.46 -2.05 -17.90
CA TYR A 226 -7.86 -2.41 -19.27
C TYR A 226 -9.33 -2.08 -19.57
N ARG A 227 -10.24 -2.31 -18.61
CA ARG A 227 -11.69 -2.04 -18.76
C ARG A 227 -12.05 -0.56 -18.68
N CYS A 228 -11.15 0.26 -18.15
CA CYS A 228 -11.37 1.70 -18.04
C CYS A 228 -10.79 2.52 -19.21
N LYS A 229 -10.13 1.91 -20.20
CA LYS A 229 -9.51 2.63 -21.33
C LYS A 229 -10.51 3.42 -22.19
N ASP A 230 -11.75 2.96 -22.27
CA ASP A 230 -12.80 3.64 -23.04
C ASP A 230 -13.57 4.68 -22.23
N LYS A 231 -13.28 4.80 -20.93
CA LYS A 231 -13.85 5.86 -20.06
C LYS A 231 -13.21 7.20 -20.35
N ARG A 232 -13.86 8.26 -19.92
CA ARG A 232 -13.40 9.63 -20.16
C ARG A 232 -13.35 10.44 -18.87
N HIS A 233 -12.37 11.35 -18.84
CA HIS A 233 -12.21 12.32 -17.74
C HIS A 233 -12.04 11.68 -16.37
N LEU A 234 -11.49 10.46 -16.30
CA LEU A 234 -11.20 9.84 -15.04
C LEU A 234 -10.15 10.65 -14.26
N GLY A 235 -10.24 10.61 -12.93
CA GLY A 235 -9.26 11.15 -12.01
C GLY A 235 -8.59 10.03 -11.22
N ILE A 236 -7.39 10.28 -10.72
CA ILE A 236 -6.68 9.37 -9.81
C ILE A 236 -6.47 10.06 -8.47
N HIS A 237 -6.97 9.41 -7.42
CA HIS A 237 -6.62 9.65 -6.03
C HIS A 237 -6.51 8.29 -5.36
N THR A 238 -5.28 7.81 -5.10
CA THR A 238 -5.04 6.43 -4.72
C THR A 238 -3.95 6.30 -3.65
N GLU A 239 -3.99 5.24 -2.87
CA GLU A 239 -2.86 4.86 -2.01
C GLU A 239 -1.67 4.44 -2.87
N LEU A 240 -1.91 3.53 -3.80
CA LEU A 240 -0.88 2.93 -4.65
C LEU A 240 -1.13 3.27 -6.12
N PHE A 241 -0.15 3.89 -6.76
CA PHE A 241 -0.12 4.11 -8.20
C PHE A 241 0.54 2.91 -8.88
N VAL A 242 -0.16 2.30 -9.83
CA VAL A 242 0.26 1.08 -10.54
C VAL A 242 0.36 1.28 -12.05
N GLU A 243 0.98 0.32 -12.73
CA GLU A 243 1.23 0.35 -14.18
C GLU A 243 -0.02 0.69 -15.00
N SER A 244 -1.17 0.09 -14.68
CA SER A 244 -2.42 0.32 -15.41
C SER A 244 -2.95 1.75 -15.31
N MET A 245 -2.58 2.49 -14.26
CA MET A 245 -2.92 3.90 -14.11
C MET A 245 -2.09 4.79 -15.06
N ALA A 246 -0.81 4.46 -15.26
CA ALA A 246 0.01 5.09 -16.27
C ALA A 246 -0.57 4.85 -17.68
N ASP A 247 -1.00 3.62 -17.97
CA ASP A 247 -1.67 3.29 -19.25
C ASP A 247 -2.93 4.13 -19.48
N LEU A 248 -3.75 4.34 -18.44
CA LEU A 248 -4.95 5.17 -18.52
C LEU A 248 -4.65 6.65 -18.76
N MET A 249 -3.54 7.16 -18.21
CA MET A 249 -3.07 8.52 -18.49
C MET A 249 -2.55 8.64 -19.93
N GLU A 250 -1.74 7.68 -20.38
CA GLU A 250 -1.16 7.68 -21.74
C GLU A 250 -2.22 7.55 -22.84
N CYS A 251 -3.28 6.76 -22.62
CA CYS A 251 -4.38 6.63 -23.58
C CYS A 251 -5.41 7.78 -23.49
N GLY A 252 -5.27 8.69 -22.52
CA GLY A 252 -6.16 9.85 -22.36
C GLY A 252 -7.48 9.58 -21.64
N ALA A 253 -7.68 8.38 -21.08
CA ALA A 253 -8.85 8.07 -20.25
C ALA A 253 -8.81 8.85 -18.92
N VAL A 254 -7.60 9.06 -18.37
CA VAL A 254 -7.35 9.88 -17.18
C VAL A 254 -6.75 11.21 -17.58
N ASP A 255 -7.46 12.31 -17.28
CA ASP A 255 -6.99 13.69 -17.42
C ASP A 255 -7.12 14.50 -16.13
N ASN A 256 -7.70 13.92 -15.09
CA ASN A 256 -7.95 14.53 -13.78
C ASN A 256 -8.81 15.81 -13.81
N SER A 257 -9.45 16.12 -14.94
CA SER A 257 -10.19 17.39 -15.14
C SER A 257 -11.45 17.47 -14.27
N MET A 258 -12.07 16.33 -13.96
CA MET A 258 -13.28 16.23 -13.18
C MET A 258 -13.05 16.10 -11.68
N LYS A 259 -11.81 15.96 -11.21
CA LYS A 259 -11.50 15.95 -9.77
C LYS A 259 -11.96 17.25 -9.10
N SER A 260 -12.48 17.15 -7.88
CA SER A 260 -12.90 18.32 -7.10
C SER A 260 -11.72 18.99 -6.38
N ILE A 261 -10.72 18.19 -5.98
CA ILE A 261 -9.42 18.65 -5.45
C ILE A 261 -8.30 18.11 -6.33
N ASP A 262 -7.15 18.74 -6.31
CA ASP A 262 -5.97 18.37 -7.12
C ASP A 262 -6.29 18.19 -8.62
N LYS A 263 -7.06 19.12 -9.20
CA LYS A 263 -7.44 19.07 -10.62
C LYS A 263 -6.21 19.02 -11.52
N GLY A 264 -6.25 18.15 -12.53
CA GLY A 264 -5.16 17.97 -13.48
C GLY A 264 -3.99 17.13 -12.95
N ILE A 265 -4.04 16.71 -11.67
CA ILE A 265 -2.96 15.96 -11.02
C ILE A 265 -3.45 14.59 -10.56
N SER A 266 -2.72 13.55 -10.91
CA SER A 266 -2.85 12.21 -10.31
C SER A 266 -2.16 12.20 -8.95
N THR A 267 -2.93 12.02 -7.89
CA THR A 267 -2.47 12.06 -6.50
C THR A 267 -2.38 10.66 -5.92
N PHE A 268 -1.25 10.31 -5.32
CA PHE A 268 -1.06 8.97 -4.75
C PHE A 268 -0.16 8.98 -3.51
N GLY A 269 -0.29 7.95 -2.67
CA GLY A 269 0.57 7.75 -1.50
C GLY A 269 1.94 7.22 -1.89
N PHE A 270 1.98 6.16 -2.69
CA PHE A 270 3.23 5.58 -3.22
C PHE A 270 2.99 4.92 -4.58
N ALA A 271 4.07 4.57 -5.27
CA ALA A 271 3.98 3.88 -6.54
C ALA A 271 4.83 2.60 -6.54
N MET A 272 4.38 1.59 -7.28
CA MET A 272 5.07 0.33 -7.40
C MET A 272 4.76 -0.34 -8.75
N GLY A 273 5.80 -0.66 -9.51
CA GLY A 273 5.63 -1.28 -10.82
C GLY A 273 6.97 -1.65 -11.47
N SER A 274 6.99 -1.64 -12.77
CA SER A 274 8.16 -1.95 -13.60
C SER A 274 9.09 -0.74 -13.75
N GLU A 275 10.24 -0.93 -14.39
CA GLU A 275 11.11 0.17 -14.80
C GLU A 275 10.39 1.18 -15.74
N ARG A 276 9.40 0.72 -16.53
CA ARG A 276 8.59 1.62 -17.36
C ARG A 276 7.81 2.59 -16.50
N LEU A 277 7.20 2.12 -15.41
CA LEU A 277 6.49 2.98 -14.47
C LEU A 277 7.43 3.99 -13.82
N ASN A 278 8.63 3.56 -13.43
CA ASN A 278 9.64 4.46 -12.87
C ASN A 278 9.97 5.60 -13.85
N ARG A 279 10.21 5.26 -15.13
CA ARG A 279 10.46 6.27 -16.17
C ARG A 279 9.24 7.16 -16.46
N PHE A 280 8.02 6.62 -16.38
CA PHE A 280 6.80 7.41 -16.56
C PHE A 280 6.62 8.44 -15.45
N LEU A 281 6.95 8.10 -14.22
CA LEU A 281 6.79 8.98 -13.06
C LEU A 281 7.95 9.98 -12.91
N ASP A 282 9.10 9.68 -13.49
CA ASP A 282 10.27 10.55 -13.38
C ASP A 282 10.01 11.93 -14.00
N HIS A 283 10.12 12.97 -13.19
CA HIS A 283 9.83 14.37 -13.57
C HIS A 283 8.45 14.60 -14.20
N ASN A 284 7.48 13.70 -14.01
CA ASN A 284 6.13 13.84 -14.57
C ASN A 284 5.35 14.95 -13.85
N PRO A 285 5.00 16.07 -14.52
CA PRO A 285 4.31 17.19 -13.87
C PRO A 285 2.84 16.89 -13.53
N LEU A 286 2.26 15.82 -14.06
CA LEU A 286 0.87 15.43 -13.85
C LEU A 286 0.70 14.43 -12.70
N CYS A 287 1.80 14.07 -12.02
CA CYS A 287 1.84 13.07 -10.96
C CYS A 287 2.44 13.67 -9.69
N GLU A 288 1.74 13.52 -8.56
CA GLU A 288 2.24 13.91 -7.24
C GLU A 288 2.09 12.80 -6.22
N SER A 289 3.19 12.50 -5.54
CA SER A 289 3.17 11.67 -4.34
C SER A 289 2.91 12.53 -3.10
N ARG A 290 2.01 12.07 -2.23
CA ARG A 290 1.59 12.77 -1.03
C ARG A 290 1.69 11.84 0.18
N ARG A 291 1.91 12.42 1.35
CA ARG A 291 1.90 11.67 2.61
C ARG A 291 0.60 10.89 2.81
N PHE A 292 0.64 9.77 3.52
CA PHE A 292 -0.55 8.94 3.75
C PHE A 292 -1.68 9.66 4.50
N MET A 293 -1.35 10.65 5.35
CA MET A 293 -2.37 11.51 5.97
C MET A 293 -3.14 12.38 4.96
N TYR A 294 -2.69 12.46 3.71
CA TYR A 294 -3.40 13.13 2.64
C TYR A 294 -4.05 12.10 1.70
N SER A 295 -3.28 11.15 1.19
CA SER A 295 -3.78 10.18 0.21
C SER A 295 -4.82 9.23 0.79
N ASN A 296 -4.71 8.89 2.08
CA ASN A 296 -5.53 7.88 2.74
C ASN A 296 -6.54 8.44 3.77
N ASP A 297 -6.59 9.75 3.99
CA ASP A 297 -7.61 10.31 4.87
C ASP A 297 -9.00 10.22 4.22
N PRO A 298 -9.97 9.48 4.81
CA PRO A 298 -11.31 9.34 4.26
C PRO A 298 -12.01 10.67 3.99
N TYR A 299 -11.76 11.70 4.80
CA TYR A 299 -12.35 13.03 4.59
C TYR A 299 -11.70 13.80 3.43
N ILE A 300 -10.44 13.52 3.12
CA ILE A 300 -9.76 14.09 1.95
C ILE A 300 -10.20 13.34 0.69
N ILE A 301 -10.19 12.02 0.73
CA ILE A 301 -10.70 11.16 -0.36
C ILE A 301 -12.12 11.61 -0.76
N ALA A 302 -13.00 11.79 0.22
CA ALA A 302 -14.40 12.16 0.04
C ALA A 302 -14.61 13.57 -0.58
N LYS A 303 -13.58 14.42 -0.62
CA LYS A 303 -13.68 15.72 -1.31
C LYS A 303 -13.75 15.60 -2.83
N ASN A 304 -13.30 14.49 -3.40
CA ASN A 304 -13.55 14.18 -4.80
C ASN A 304 -14.94 13.56 -4.96
N ASP A 305 -15.70 14.00 -5.95
CA ASP A 305 -16.96 13.38 -6.32
C ASP A 305 -16.72 12.06 -7.08
N ASN A 306 -17.66 11.13 -7.04
CA ASN A 306 -17.63 9.84 -7.73
C ASN A 306 -16.35 9.03 -7.46
N VAL A 307 -15.90 8.97 -6.21
CA VAL A 307 -14.76 8.12 -5.86
C VAL A 307 -15.15 6.66 -5.96
N ILE A 308 -14.45 5.91 -6.80
CA ILE A 308 -14.62 4.47 -6.97
C ILE A 308 -13.40 3.76 -6.40
N SER A 309 -13.57 3.03 -5.33
CA SER A 309 -12.51 2.21 -4.74
C SER A 309 -12.73 0.72 -5.02
N VAL A 310 -11.69 0.04 -5.49
CA VAL A 310 -11.70 -1.40 -5.77
C VAL A 310 -10.58 -2.07 -5.00
N ASN A 311 -10.94 -2.89 -4.03
CA ASN A 311 -10.01 -3.58 -3.15
C ASN A 311 -10.27 -5.10 -3.19
N SER A 312 -9.28 -5.89 -2.81
CA SER A 312 -9.38 -7.35 -2.82
C SER A 312 -9.57 -7.91 -1.41
N ALA A 313 -10.21 -9.08 -1.33
CA ALA A 313 -10.36 -9.82 -0.09
C ALA A 313 -9.85 -11.27 -0.21
N MET A 314 -9.45 -11.83 0.92
CA MET A 314 -9.12 -13.25 1.03
C MET A 314 -10.38 -14.09 1.30
N GLN A 315 -11.32 -13.56 2.10
CA GLN A 315 -12.52 -14.28 2.52
C GLN A 315 -13.58 -13.29 3.01
N VAL A 316 -14.85 -13.62 2.82
CA VAL A 316 -16.01 -12.87 3.33
C VAL A 316 -16.93 -13.82 4.05
N ASP A 317 -17.40 -13.46 5.27
CA ASP A 317 -18.41 -14.27 5.96
C ASP A 317 -19.83 -13.94 5.48
N ILE A 318 -20.77 -14.82 5.84
CA ILE A 318 -22.16 -14.71 5.39
C ILE A 318 -22.87 -13.43 5.86
N THR A 319 -22.32 -12.70 6.81
CA THR A 319 -22.84 -11.41 7.29
C THR A 319 -22.19 -10.22 6.62
N GLY A 320 -21.14 -10.45 5.82
CA GLY A 320 -20.40 -9.43 5.08
C GLY A 320 -19.16 -8.89 5.80
N GLN A 321 -18.64 -9.57 6.84
CA GLN A 321 -17.33 -9.23 7.39
C GLN A 321 -16.23 -9.66 6.42
N VAL A 322 -15.23 -8.81 6.22
CA VAL A 322 -14.16 -9.02 5.24
C VAL A 322 -12.83 -9.25 5.91
N ALA A 323 -12.18 -10.37 5.58
CA ALA A 323 -10.81 -10.67 5.91
C ALA A 323 -9.93 -10.48 4.66
N ALA A 324 -8.96 -9.56 4.69
CA ALA A 324 -8.08 -9.27 3.57
C ALA A 324 -6.59 -9.41 3.91
N GLU A 325 -6.21 -9.44 5.18
CA GLU A 325 -4.82 -9.42 5.64
C GLU A 325 -4.33 -10.71 6.29
N GLY A 326 -5.25 -11.60 6.65
CA GLY A 326 -4.93 -12.87 7.31
C GLY A 326 -6.13 -13.79 7.45
N ILE A 327 -5.89 -15.07 7.74
CA ILE A 327 -6.90 -16.08 8.04
C ILE A 327 -6.47 -16.87 9.26
N GLY A 328 -7.37 -17.01 10.26
CA GLY A 328 -7.02 -17.52 11.56
C GLY A 328 -5.94 -16.63 12.20
N PHE A 329 -4.99 -17.23 12.88
CA PHE A 329 -3.86 -16.51 13.48
C PHE A 329 -2.70 -16.27 12.48
N LYS A 330 -2.87 -16.62 11.22
CA LYS A 330 -1.83 -16.43 10.21
C LYS A 330 -2.02 -15.11 9.47
N GLN A 331 -1.15 -14.15 9.77
CA GLN A 331 -1.04 -12.90 9.02
C GLN A 331 -0.47 -13.16 7.62
N TYR A 332 -1.02 -12.52 6.60
CA TYR A 332 -0.61 -12.66 5.21
C TYR A 332 -0.02 -11.37 4.63
N SER A 333 -0.56 -10.24 4.99
CA SER A 333 -0.08 -8.91 4.60
C SER A 333 -0.12 -7.95 5.79
N GLY A 334 -0.20 -6.67 5.59
CA GLY A 334 -0.65 -5.67 6.54
C GLY A 334 -2.09 -5.29 6.25
N ILE A 335 -2.68 -4.46 7.11
CA ILE A 335 -4.05 -3.96 6.92
C ILE A 335 -4.14 -3.06 5.66
N GLY A 336 -3.09 -2.29 5.34
CA GLY A 336 -3.10 -1.33 4.24
C GLY A 336 -4.16 -0.24 4.40
N GLY A 337 -4.52 0.39 3.29
CA GLY A 337 -5.52 1.46 3.23
C GLY A 337 -6.92 1.01 2.79
N GLN A 338 -7.22 -0.30 2.76
CA GLN A 338 -8.52 -0.77 2.29
C GLN A 338 -9.68 -0.07 3.01
N LEU A 339 -9.67 -0.03 4.35
CA LEU A 339 -10.73 0.58 5.15
C LEU A 339 -10.80 2.10 4.95
N ASP A 340 -9.65 2.75 4.74
CA ASP A 340 -9.59 4.19 4.47
C ASP A 340 -10.35 4.53 3.18
N TYR A 341 -10.10 3.77 2.11
CA TYR A 341 -10.75 3.96 0.80
C TYR A 341 -12.20 3.50 0.79
N VAL A 342 -12.54 2.43 1.50
CA VAL A 342 -13.94 2.02 1.71
C VAL A 342 -14.75 3.15 2.35
N ARG A 343 -14.24 3.79 3.37
CA ARG A 343 -14.88 4.93 4.03
C ARG A 343 -14.89 6.17 3.14
N GLY A 344 -13.75 6.52 2.58
CA GLY A 344 -13.60 7.71 1.76
C GLY A 344 -14.51 7.71 0.54
N SER A 345 -14.59 6.58 -0.17
CA SER A 345 -15.47 6.46 -1.33
C SER A 345 -16.94 6.52 -0.95
N GLN A 346 -17.36 5.91 0.16
CA GLN A 346 -18.76 5.98 0.60
C GLN A 346 -19.17 7.34 1.15
N LEU A 347 -18.23 8.14 1.64
CA LEU A 347 -18.47 9.55 2.03
C LEU A 347 -18.45 10.49 0.82
N SER A 348 -17.86 10.10 -0.29
CA SER A 348 -17.83 10.85 -1.54
C SER A 348 -19.21 10.93 -2.16
N LYS A 349 -19.58 12.08 -2.67
CA LYS A 349 -20.84 12.25 -3.41
C LYS A 349 -20.82 11.43 -4.70
N GLY A 350 -21.73 10.45 -4.82
CA GLY A 350 -21.77 9.51 -5.94
C GLY A 350 -20.66 8.46 -5.93
N GLY A 351 -19.92 8.36 -4.82
CA GLY A 351 -18.85 7.38 -4.68
C GLY A 351 -19.32 6.01 -4.21
N HIS A 352 -18.53 4.97 -4.53
CA HIS A 352 -18.83 3.57 -4.23
C HIS A 352 -17.58 2.78 -3.88
N SER A 353 -17.73 1.79 -3.00
CA SER A 353 -16.67 0.84 -2.63
C SER A 353 -16.98 -0.57 -3.09
N PHE A 354 -16.03 -1.17 -3.80
CA PHE A 354 -16.09 -2.56 -4.24
C PHE A 354 -15.00 -3.37 -3.54
N ILE A 355 -15.39 -4.49 -2.94
CA ILE A 355 -14.46 -5.48 -2.41
C ILE A 355 -14.65 -6.75 -3.24
N ALA A 356 -13.61 -7.14 -3.94
CA ALA A 356 -13.66 -8.21 -4.91
C ALA A 356 -12.81 -9.41 -4.51
N LEU A 357 -13.29 -10.60 -4.83
CA LEU A 357 -12.57 -11.84 -4.62
C LEU A 357 -13.06 -12.90 -5.61
N GLU A 358 -12.18 -13.81 -6.04
CA GLU A 358 -12.62 -15.06 -6.65
C GLU A 358 -13.48 -15.81 -5.63
N SER A 359 -14.57 -16.44 -6.08
CA SER A 359 -15.49 -17.13 -5.18
C SER A 359 -14.88 -18.34 -4.47
N THR A 360 -13.83 -18.93 -5.04
CA THR A 360 -13.12 -20.10 -4.51
C THR A 360 -11.61 -19.92 -4.48
N ARG A 361 -10.95 -20.78 -3.73
CA ARG A 361 -9.51 -21.03 -3.80
C ARG A 361 -9.24 -22.53 -3.97
N LYS A 362 -8.16 -22.86 -4.65
CA LYS A 362 -7.70 -24.23 -4.81
C LYS A 362 -6.63 -24.54 -3.76
N GLU A 363 -6.84 -25.57 -2.98
CA GLU A 363 -5.87 -26.10 -2.02
C GLU A 363 -4.75 -26.88 -2.74
N LYS A 364 -3.67 -27.19 -2.01
CA LYS A 364 -2.54 -27.93 -2.57
C LYS A 364 -2.89 -29.33 -3.09
N ASP A 365 -3.90 -29.97 -2.53
CA ASP A 365 -4.42 -31.28 -2.94
C ASP A 365 -5.42 -31.18 -4.10
N GLY A 366 -5.67 -29.99 -4.62
CA GLY A 366 -6.61 -29.76 -5.71
C GLY A 366 -8.04 -29.47 -5.26
N THR A 367 -8.38 -29.60 -3.97
CA THR A 367 -9.72 -29.37 -3.43
C THR A 367 -10.08 -27.89 -3.56
N LEU A 368 -11.29 -27.59 -4.04
CA LEU A 368 -11.86 -26.25 -4.03
C LEU A 368 -12.42 -25.92 -2.66
N LYS A 369 -12.20 -24.70 -2.20
CA LYS A 369 -12.77 -24.14 -0.98
C LYS A 369 -13.45 -22.82 -1.29
N SER A 370 -14.63 -22.60 -0.75
CA SER A 370 -15.33 -21.33 -0.87
C SER A 370 -14.57 -20.22 -0.13
N LYS A 371 -14.52 -19.02 -0.74
CA LYS A 371 -14.06 -17.80 -0.06
C LYS A 371 -15.23 -17.01 0.54
N ILE A 372 -16.47 -17.36 0.21
CA ILE A 372 -17.66 -16.94 0.97
C ILE A 372 -17.97 -18.03 1.97
N VAL A 373 -17.93 -17.71 3.26
CA VAL A 373 -18.00 -18.68 4.36
C VAL A 373 -19.10 -18.32 5.35
N ILE A 374 -19.57 -19.29 6.11
CA ILE A 374 -20.56 -19.04 7.18
C ILE A 374 -19.97 -18.16 8.27
N SER A 375 -18.75 -18.45 8.68
CA SER A 375 -17.99 -17.64 9.63
C SER A 375 -16.49 -17.77 9.34
N HIS A 376 -15.74 -16.74 9.64
CA HIS A 376 -14.29 -16.83 9.59
C HIS A 376 -13.74 -17.80 10.64
N PRO A 377 -12.62 -18.49 10.38
CA PRO A 377 -11.89 -19.22 11.39
C PRO A 377 -11.53 -18.35 12.60
N ALA A 378 -11.48 -18.94 13.80
CA ALA A 378 -11.10 -18.22 15.01
C ALA A 378 -9.72 -17.52 14.85
N GLY A 379 -9.62 -16.29 15.32
CA GLY A 379 -8.40 -15.46 15.21
C GLY A 379 -8.22 -14.73 13.87
N THR A 380 -9.17 -14.86 12.94
CA THR A 380 -9.10 -14.12 11.67
C THR A 380 -9.31 -12.62 11.91
N PRO A 381 -8.38 -11.76 11.44
CA PRO A 381 -8.56 -10.32 11.53
C PRO A 381 -9.68 -9.86 10.56
N ILE A 382 -10.52 -8.95 11.03
CA ILE A 382 -11.58 -8.34 10.22
C ILE A 382 -11.05 -7.01 9.69
N THR A 383 -10.56 -7.02 8.46
CA THR A 383 -9.98 -5.85 7.81
C THR A 383 -11.04 -4.78 7.52
N THR A 384 -12.22 -5.19 7.03
CA THR A 384 -13.37 -4.29 6.86
C THR A 384 -14.58 -4.85 7.61
N PRO A 385 -15.06 -4.13 8.66
CA PRO A 385 -16.25 -4.52 9.41
C PRO A 385 -17.49 -4.52 8.52
N ARG A 386 -18.43 -5.44 8.76
CA ARG A 386 -19.65 -5.57 7.94
C ARG A 386 -20.48 -4.28 7.82
N ALA A 387 -20.40 -3.39 8.80
CA ALA A 387 -21.11 -2.10 8.77
C ALA A 387 -20.55 -1.12 7.72
N GLU A 388 -19.30 -1.32 7.30
CA GLU A 388 -18.59 -0.49 6.32
C GLU A 388 -18.65 -1.06 4.89
N VAL A 389 -19.11 -2.32 4.73
CA VAL A 389 -19.12 -3.02 3.43
C VAL A 389 -20.33 -2.60 2.60
N GLU A 390 -20.05 -2.16 1.37
CA GLU A 390 -21.06 -1.82 0.36
C GLU A 390 -21.22 -2.95 -0.66
N TYR A 391 -20.33 -3.05 -1.64
CA TYR A 391 -20.39 -4.09 -2.66
C TYR A 391 -19.35 -5.18 -2.44
N ILE A 392 -19.80 -6.44 -2.47
CA ILE A 392 -18.93 -7.63 -2.63
C ILE A 392 -19.12 -8.15 -4.04
N VAL A 393 -18.00 -8.41 -4.74
CA VAL A 393 -18.00 -8.86 -6.13
C VAL A 393 -17.22 -10.16 -6.29
N THR A 394 -17.83 -11.11 -6.99
CA THR A 394 -17.15 -12.31 -7.48
C THR A 394 -17.38 -12.47 -8.98
N GLU A 395 -16.80 -13.46 -9.59
CA GLU A 395 -17.05 -13.84 -11.00
C GLU A 395 -18.49 -14.25 -11.31
N TYR A 396 -19.34 -14.38 -10.26
CA TYR A 396 -20.76 -14.71 -10.36
C TYR A 396 -21.69 -13.51 -10.19
N GLY A 397 -21.17 -12.33 -9.88
CA GLY A 397 -21.97 -11.10 -9.78
C GLY A 397 -21.61 -10.22 -8.61
N VAL A 398 -22.55 -9.35 -8.25
CA VAL A 398 -22.42 -8.31 -7.21
C VAL A 398 -23.45 -8.53 -6.12
N ALA A 399 -23.02 -8.51 -4.87
CA ALA A 399 -23.88 -8.42 -3.70
C ALA A 399 -23.80 -6.99 -3.13
N ASP A 400 -24.88 -6.24 -3.24
CA ASP A 400 -25.07 -4.95 -2.57
C ASP A 400 -25.49 -5.23 -1.12
N LEU A 401 -24.64 -4.84 -0.17
CA LEU A 401 -24.84 -5.13 1.25
C LEU A 401 -25.15 -3.89 2.08
N LYS A 402 -25.09 -2.70 1.47
CA LYS A 402 -25.27 -1.45 2.19
C LYS A 402 -26.71 -1.30 2.68
N TYR A 403 -26.84 -0.97 3.97
CA TYR A 403 -28.13 -0.80 4.66
C TYR A 403 -29.05 -2.04 4.71
N GLU A 404 -28.55 -3.21 4.32
CA GLU A 404 -29.33 -4.42 4.28
C GLU A 404 -29.31 -5.20 5.60
N THR A 405 -30.41 -5.91 5.88
CA THR A 405 -30.52 -6.82 7.01
C THR A 405 -29.66 -8.07 6.82
N LEU A 406 -29.34 -8.79 7.91
CA LEU A 406 -28.42 -9.93 7.84
C LEU A 406 -28.94 -11.07 6.96
N ASP A 407 -30.25 -11.29 6.91
CA ASP A 407 -30.87 -12.30 6.04
C ASP A 407 -30.76 -11.92 4.56
N VAL A 408 -30.95 -10.66 4.20
CA VAL A 408 -30.76 -10.15 2.84
C VAL A 408 -29.29 -10.24 2.44
N ARG A 409 -28.38 -9.85 3.33
CA ARG A 409 -26.94 -10.00 3.10
C ARG A 409 -26.55 -11.44 2.82
N ALA A 410 -27.03 -12.39 3.65
CA ALA A 410 -26.78 -13.81 3.47
C ALA A 410 -27.29 -14.30 2.11
N LYS A 411 -28.54 -13.97 1.72
CA LYS A 411 -29.10 -14.32 0.41
C LYS A 411 -28.27 -13.82 -0.75
N ARG A 412 -27.85 -12.52 -0.69
CA ARG A 412 -27.05 -11.90 -1.76
C ARG A 412 -25.64 -12.49 -1.84
N LEU A 413 -24.98 -12.77 -0.72
CA LEU A 413 -23.67 -13.40 -0.70
C LEU A 413 -23.72 -14.85 -1.21
N ILE A 414 -24.73 -15.63 -0.83
CA ILE A 414 -24.93 -16.98 -1.35
C ILE A 414 -25.15 -16.96 -2.89
N ALA A 415 -25.88 -15.97 -3.40
CA ALA A 415 -26.12 -15.83 -4.84
C ALA A 415 -24.86 -15.63 -5.66
N ILE A 416 -23.84 -14.97 -5.12
CA ILE A 416 -22.54 -14.76 -5.76
C ILE A 416 -21.45 -15.75 -5.35
N ALA A 417 -21.75 -16.73 -4.50
CA ALA A 417 -20.86 -17.85 -4.18
C ALA A 417 -20.75 -18.80 -5.38
N HIS A 418 -19.69 -19.61 -5.40
CA HIS A 418 -19.56 -20.68 -6.40
C HIS A 418 -20.77 -21.63 -6.29
N PRO A 419 -21.38 -22.05 -7.40
CA PRO A 419 -22.59 -22.87 -7.40
C PRO A 419 -22.52 -24.10 -6.49
N ASP A 420 -21.40 -24.81 -6.47
CA ASP A 420 -21.21 -26.02 -5.67
C ASP A 420 -21.31 -25.82 -4.16
N PHE A 421 -21.21 -24.59 -3.68
CA PHE A 421 -21.26 -24.26 -2.24
C PHE A 421 -22.56 -23.60 -1.81
N ARG A 422 -23.45 -23.21 -2.74
CA ARG A 422 -24.66 -22.44 -2.42
C ARG A 422 -25.64 -23.22 -1.56
N GLU A 423 -25.81 -24.52 -1.84
CA GLU A 423 -26.72 -25.38 -1.06
C GLU A 423 -26.22 -25.54 0.38
N GLU A 424 -24.95 -25.87 0.56
CA GLU A 424 -24.30 -25.95 1.88
C GLU A 424 -24.41 -24.64 2.67
N LEU A 425 -24.05 -23.52 2.05
CA LEU A 425 -24.16 -22.20 2.69
C LEU A 425 -25.60 -21.86 3.09
N THR A 426 -26.59 -22.22 2.25
CA THR A 426 -28.00 -22.00 2.55
C THR A 426 -28.46 -22.85 3.74
N ALA A 427 -28.09 -24.15 3.77
CA ALA A 427 -28.43 -25.04 4.85
C ALA A 427 -27.84 -24.58 6.19
N GLU A 428 -26.57 -24.18 6.19
CA GLU A 428 -25.91 -23.66 7.40
C GLU A 428 -26.51 -22.32 7.86
N ALA A 429 -26.81 -21.41 6.92
CA ALA A 429 -27.44 -20.13 7.25
C ALA A 429 -28.86 -20.33 7.89
N LYS A 430 -29.60 -21.34 7.41
CA LYS A 430 -30.89 -21.74 8.04
C LYS A 430 -30.71 -22.29 9.46
N LYS A 431 -29.73 -23.15 9.69
CA LYS A 431 -29.42 -23.68 11.04
C LYS A 431 -29.08 -22.57 12.04
N LEU A 432 -28.45 -21.49 11.58
CA LEU A 432 -28.10 -20.31 12.37
C LEU A 432 -29.27 -19.32 12.53
N GLY A 433 -30.44 -19.60 11.92
CA GLY A 433 -31.59 -18.70 11.94
C GLY A 433 -31.41 -17.40 11.14
N LEU A 434 -30.41 -17.35 10.26
CA LEU A 434 -30.20 -16.22 9.35
C LEU A 434 -31.12 -16.29 8.13
N LEU A 435 -31.56 -17.48 7.76
CA LEU A 435 -32.53 -17.70 6.69
C LEU A 435 -33.71 -18.56 7.21
N VAL A 436 -34.90 -18.31 6.65
CA VAL A 436 -36.12 -19.09 6.93
C VAL A 436 -36.24 -20.25 5.95
#